data_568cab8678af199f1246fb3ae0c27f17
#
_entry.id   568cab8678af199f1246fb3ae0c27f17
#
_cell.length_a   1.000
_cell.length_b   1.000
_cell.length_c   1.000
_cell.angle_alpha   90.00
_cell.angle_beta   90.00
_cell.angle_gamma   90.00
#
_symmetry.space_group_name_H-M   'P 1'
#
loop_
_entity.id
_entity.type
_entity.pdbx_description
1 polymer ?
#
loop_
_entity_poly.entity_id
_entity_poly.type
_entity_poly.pdbx_seq_one_letter_code
_entity_poly.pdbx_strand_id
1 'polypeptide(L)'
;MTKVMTVLVAAEQAEKNAIAAAKTENAEENAEENTEIDRQAVIENKLNEVVTITREATDYSYVHDCSTTGFLDGEQVPLRDVFNGTILPSGGESAYQLAVYTAGSMEAFVDMMNQKAAELGIGQTTHFANPVGIYDENNYSTAYDMAVIMQAAMQDDICKTVLSNHTYSTAATPQHPENLNISNLFLRRIEDRMTSGEVIGAKTGFVNQSGNCAVSYEKAASGKTYICVTAGASSGWHCIDNHVYLYNTYGK
;
A
#
# COMPACT_ATOMS: atom_id res chain seq x y z
N MET A 1 0.24 -0.61 -9.88
CA MET A 1 -0.07 -1.58 -8.81
C MET A 1 1.11 -1.85 -7.88
N THR A 2 2.32 -1.47 -8.23
CA THR A 2 3.58 -1.59 -7.43
C THR A 2 3.41 -1.21 -5.96
N LYS A 3 2.64 -0.16 -5.66
CA LYS A 3 2.41 0.32 -4.29
C LYS A 3 1.78 -0.71 -3.32
N VAL A 4 1.19 -1.82 -3.82
CA VAL A 4 0.75 -2.92 -2.94
C VAL A 4 1.97 -3.62 -2.33
N MET A 5 3.01 -3.89 -3.13
CA MET A 5 4.29 -4.41 -2.62
C MET A 5 4.98 -3.38 -1.70
N THR A 6 4.90 -2.10 -2.05
CA THR A 6 5.50 -1.02 -1.24
C THR A 6 4.92 -1.00 0.18
N VAL A 7 3.59 -1.01 0.30
CA VAL A 7 2.98 -1.02 1.65
C VAL A 7 3.20 -2.35 2.38
N LEU A 8 3.23 -3.47 1.67
CA LEU A 8 3.50 -4.79 2.27
C LEU A 8 4.90 -4.83 2.91
N VAL A 9 5.94 -4.45 2.16
CA VAL A 9 7.31 -4.43 2.67
C VAL A 9 7.47 -3.42 3.82
N ALA A 10 6.87 -2.24 3.69
CA ALA A 10 6.92 -1.23 4.74
C ALA A 10 6.18 -1.65 6.01
N ALA A 11 5.02 -2.29 5.89
CA ALA A 11 4.23 -2.77 7.03
C ALA A 11 4.97 -3.87 7.80
N GLU A 12 5.47 -4.89 7.12
CA GLU A 12 6.24 -5.98 7.74
C GLU A 12 7.49 -5.44 8.46
N GLN A 13 8.19 -4.45 7.86
CA GLN A 13 9.37 -3.87 8.48
C GLN A 13 8.99 -2.98 9.68
N ALA A 14 7.89 -2.23 9.59
CA ALA A 14 7.39 -1.41 10.69
C ALA A 14 7.00 -2.28 11.89
N GLU A 15 6.26 -3.37 11.66
CA GLU A 15 5.93 -4.34 12.72
C GLU A 15 7.16 -4.97 13.35
N LYS A 16 8.11 -5.43 12.52
CA LYS A 16 9.37 -6.04 12.97
C LYS A 16 10.15 -5.08 13.86
N ASN A 17 10.28 -3.81 13.45
CA ASN A 17 11.00 -2.80 14.19
C ASN A 17 10.29 -2.47 15.51
N ALA A 18 8.96 -2.32 15.49
CA ALA A 18 8.15 -2.03 16.66
C ALA A 18 8.25 -3.13 17.73
N ILE A 19 8.14 -4.38 17.32
CA ILE A 19 8.28 -5.54 18.23
C ILE A 19 9.72 -5.65 18.76
N ALA A 20 10.73 -5.37 17.95
CA ALA A 20 12.12 -5.38 18.40
C ALA A 20 12.41 -4.30 19.44
N ALA A 21 11.90 -3.08 19.24
CA ALA A 21 12.01 -1.98 20.19
C ALA A 21 11.35 -2.32 21.54
N ALA A 22 10.10 -2.81 21.51
CA ALA A 22 9.37 -3.20 22.71
C ALA A 22 10.07 -4.32 23.51
N LYS A 23 10.73 -5.25 22.82
CA LYS A 23 11.54 -6.30 23.47
C LYS A 23 12.75 -5.73 24.18
N THR A 24 13.40 -4.72 23.60
CA THR A 24 14.57 -4.07 24.20
C THR A 24 14.18 -3.27 25.44
N GLU A 25 13.09 -2.49 25.36
CA GLU A 25 12.55 -1.71 26.48
C GLU A 25 12.15 -2.61 27.66
N ASN A 26 11.42 -3.71 27.39
CA ASN A 26 11.05 -4.67 28.43
C ASN A 26 12.26 -5.35 29.08
N ALA A 27 13.34 -5.62 28.33
CA ALA A 27 14.55 -6.21 28.85
C ALA A 27 15.35 -5.24 29.76
N GLU A 28 15.23 -3.93 29.52
CA GLU A 28 15.88 -2.89 30.34
C GLU A 28 15.08 -2.59 31.61
N GLU A 29 13.74 -2.64 31.56
CA GLU A 29 12.86 -2.29 32.70
C GLU A 29 12.62 -3.46 33.66
N ASN A 30 12.58 -4.72 33.20
CA ASN A 30 12.22 -5.88 34.01
C ASN A 30 13.07 -7.11 33.70
N ALA A 31 14.16 -7.31 34.47
CA ALA A 31 14.98 -8.52 34.37
C ALA A 31 14.28 -9.80 34.89
N GLU A 32 13.12 -9.71 35.52
CA GLU A 32 12.46 -10.82 36.24
C GLU A 32 11.02 -11.15 35.78
N GLU A 33 10.34 -10.31 34.97
CA GLU A 33 8.97 -10.62 34.49
C GLU A 33 8.94 -10.75 32.97
N ASN A 34 8.51 -11.92 32.52
CA ASN A 34 8.26 -12.23 31.10
C ASN A 34 6.92 -11.55 30.70
N THR A 35 6.92 -10.22 30.57
CA THR A 35 5.71 -9.46 30.21
C THR A 35 5.37 -9.73 28.75
N GLU A 36 4.17 -10.27 28.51
CA GLU A 36 3.65 -10.50 27.17
C GLU A 36 3.51 -9.15 26.43
N ILE A 37 4.15 -9.02 25.26
CA ILE A 37 4.09 -7.79 24.46
C ILE A 37 2.70 -7.68 23.85
N ASP A 38 1.97 -6.62 24.15
CA ASP A 38 0.76 -6.26 23.42
C ASP A 38 1.13 -5.77 22.01
N ARG A 39 1.15 -6.73 21.07
CA ARG A 39 1.50 -6.49 19.67
C ARG A 39 0.63 -5.37 19.04
N GLN A 40 -0.67 -5.34 19.38
CA GLN A 40 -1.58 -4.34 18.82
C GLN A 40 -1.21 -2.93 19.29
N ALA A 41 -0.95 -2.74 20.57
CA ALA A 41 -0.55 -1.45 21.12
C ALA A 41 0.79 -0.98 20.54
N VAL A 42 1.75 -1.88 20.37
CA VAL A 42 3.07 -1.58 19.82
C VAL A 42 2.98 -1.15 18.35
N ILE A 43 2.18 -1.83 17.54
CA ILE A 43 1.93 -1.46 16.15
C ILE A 43 1.20 -0.11 16.07
N GLU A 44 0.21 0.10 16.92
CA GLU A 44 -0.54 1.36 16.97
C GLU A 44 0.37 2.55 17.31
N ASN A 45 1.28 2.38 18.27
CA ASN A 45 2.28 3.38 18.61
C ASN A 45 3.21 3.67 17.42
N LYS A 46 3.66 2.63 16.71
CA LYS A 46 4.50 2.76 15.51
C LYS A 46 3.80 3.55 14.40
N LEU A 47 2.53 3.28 14.17
CA LEU A 47 1.74 4.00 13.17
C LEU A 47 1.47 5.47 13.53
N ASN A 48 1.61 5.84 14.81
CA ASN A 48 1.51 7.22 15.29
C ASN A 48 2.85 7.97 15.26
N GLU A 49 3.98 7.31 14.98
CA GLU A 49 5.26 7.99 14.84
C GLU A 49 5.20 9.07 13.77
N VAL A 50 5.82 10.21 14.05
CA VAL A 50 5.83 11.36 13.14
C VAL A 50 6.87 11.14 12.05
N VAL A 51 6.43 11.26 10.81
CA VAL A 51 7.26 11.24 9.60
C VAL A 51 7.27 12.63 9.01
N THR A 52 8.46 13.16 8.69
CA THR A 52 8.59 14.42 7.95
C THR A 52 8.63 14.12 6.46
N ILE A 53 7.72 14.71 5.71
CA ILE A 53 7.73 14.65 4.24
C ILE A 53 8.90 15.49 3.74
N THR A 54 9.81 14.88 3.02
CA THR A 54 11.01 15.57 2.54
C THR A 54 10.77 16.26 1.20
N ARG A 55 11.58 17.26 0.92
CA ARG A 55 11.57 17.94 -0.37
C ARG A 55 11.87 16.97 -1.51
N GLU A 56 12.79 16.05 -1.30
CA GLU A 56 13.10 15.02 -2.29
C GLU A 56 11.88 14.18 -2.67
N ALA A 57 11.00 13.87 -1.69
CA ALA A 57 9.77 13.12 -1.96
C ALA A 57 8.78 13.93 -2.81
N THR A 58 8.59 15.21 -2.49
CA THR A 58 7.70 16.11 -3.25
C THR A 58 8.25 16.42 -4.63
N ASP A 59 9.56 16.71 -4.74
CA ASP A 59 10.24 16.96 -6.03
C ASP A 59 10.21 15.73 -6.92
N TYR A 60 10.44 14.52 -6.36
CA TYR A 60 10.34 13.26 -7.11
C TYR A 60 8.94 13.07 -7.68
N SER A 61 7.91 13.27 -6.87
CA SER A 61 6.51 13.14 -7.31
C SER A 61 6.18 14.14 -8.43
N TYR A 62 6.64 15.38 -8.32
CA TYR A 62 6.43 16.43 -9.31
C TYR A 62 7.17 16.14 -10.63
N VAL A 63 8.46 15.79 -10.58
CA VAL A 63 9.29 15.52 -11.76
C VAL A 63 8.76 14.34 -12.58
N HIS A 64 8.20 13.33 -11.89
CA HIS A 64 7.68 12.12 -12.55
C HIS A 64 6.17 12.17 -12.83
N ASP A 65 5.53 13.34 -12.67
CA ASP A 65 4.08 13.53 -12.91
C ASP A 65 3.22 12.48 -12.18
N CYS A 66 3.55 12.21 -10.92
CA CYS A 66 2.82 11.25 -10.10
C CYS A 66 1.49 11.83 -9.58
N SER A 67 0.52 10.96 -9.30
CA SER A 67 -0.57 11.33 -8.39
C SER A 67 0.00 11.71 -7.03
N THR A 68 -0.63 12.65 -6.33
CA THR A 68 -0.17 13.12 -5.01
C THR A 68 -1.23 12.91 -3.94
N THR A 69 -0.79 12.77 -2.70
CA THR A 69 -1.65 12.88 -1.52
C THR A 69 -1.98 14.34 -1.25
N GLY A 70 -1.01 15.21 -1.53
CA GLY A 70 -1.07 16.63 -1.28
C GLY A 70 -0.18 17.09 -0.13
N PHE A 71 0.62 16.19 0.45
CA PHE A 71 1.58 16.56 1.48
C PHE A 71 2.67 17.49 0.95
N LEU A 72 3.08 18.44 1.77
CA LEU A 72 4.05 19.48 1.44
C LEU A 72 5.43 19.18 2.05
N ASP A 73 6.46 19.78 1.45
CA ASP A 73 7.83 19.75 2.00
C ASP A 73 7.86 20.26 3.44
N GLY A 74 8.52 19.50 4.32
CA GLY A 74 8.62 19.78 5.75
C GLY A 74 7.37 19.47 6.56
N GLU A 75 6.30 18.96 5.94
CA GLU A 75 5.10 18.58 6.66
C GLU A 75 5.34 17.35 7.53
N GLN A 76 4.87 17.43 8.79
CA GLN A 76 4.98 16.35 9.76
C GLN A 76 3.64 15.65 9.91
N VAL A 77 3.60 14.38 9.55
CA VAL A 77 2.39 13.56 9.55
C VAL A 77 2.63 12.22 10.25
N PRO A 78 1.60 11.60 10.85
CA PRO A 78 1.73 10.23 11.36
C PRO A 78 2.09 9.24 10.25
N LEU A 79 2.86 8.20 10.57
CA LEU A 79 3.21 7.14 9.62
C LEU A 79 1.97 6.51 8.96
N ARG A 80 0.85 6.35 9.70
CA ARG A 80 -0.41 5.86 9.13
C ARG A 80 -0.94 6.72 7.98
N ASP A 81 -0.72 8.04 8.02
CA ASP A 81 -1.15 8.95 6.97
C ASP A 81 -0.32 8.74 5.70
N VAL A 82 0.97 8.43 5.86
CA VAL A 82 1.86 8.09 4.73
C VAL A 82 1.43 6.76 4.07
N PHE A 83 1.05 5.76 4.85
CA PHE A 83 0.47 4.51 4.32
C PHE A 83 -0.82 4.77 3.53
N ASN A 84 -1.78 5.50 4.13
CA ASN A 84 -3.03 5.84 3.46
C ASN A 84 -2.81 6.69 2.22
N GLY A 85 -1.92 7.69 2.27
CA GLY A 85 -1.52 8.52 1.14
C GLY A 85 -0.89 7.70 -0.01
N THR A 86 -0.14 6.66 0.31
CA THR A 86 0.44 5.75 -0.69
C THR A 86 -0.63 4.97 -1.44
N ILE A 87 -1.68 4.51 -0.78
CA ILE A 87 -2.68 3.63 -1.37
C ILE A 87 -3.87 4.40 -1.95
N LEU A 88 -4.54 5.27 -1.17
CA LEU A 88 -5.83 5.82 -1.54
C LEU A 88 -5.75 6.72 -2.79
N PRO A 89 -5.04 7.87 -2.75
CA PRO A 89 -4.85 8.72 -3.92
C PRO A 89 -3.71 8.23 -4.82
N SER A 90 -2.98 7.17 -4.40
CA SER A 90 -1.77 6.70 -5.09
C SER A 90 -0.61 7.69 -5.04
N GLY A 91 -0.44 8.43 -3.92
CA GLY A 91 0.56 9.47 -3.73
C GLY A 91 1.99 9.00 -4.04
N GLY A 92 2.68 9.76 -4.90
CA GLY A 92 4.07 9.49 -5.27
C GLY A 92 5.01 9.89 -4.14
N GLU A 93 4.80 11.08 -3.56
CA GLU A 93 5.56 11.59 -2.42
C GLU A 93 5.40 10.71 -1.19
N SER A 94 4.18 10.20 -0.96
CA SER A 94 3.91 9.28 0.14
C SER A 94 4.64 7.96 -0.05
N ALA A 95 4.61 7.38 -1.25
CA ALA A 95 5.31 6.13 -1.55
C ALA A 95 6.84 6.29 -1.47
N TYR A 96 7.37 7.43 -1.96
CA TYR A 96 8.77 7.76 -1.82
C TYR A 96 9.17 7.88 -0.35
N GLN A 97 8.43 8.71 0.41
CA GLN A 97 8.72 8.96 1.82
C GLN A 97 8.61 7.68 2.65
N LEU A 98 7.61 6.83 2.37
CA LEU A 98 7.46 5.54 3.04
C LEU A 98 8.67 4.63 2.80
N ALA A 99 9.18 4.59 1.58
CA ALA A 99 10.37 3.81 1.23
C ALA A 99 11.62 4.30 1.97
N VAL A 100 11.88 5.61 1.92
CA VAL A 100 13.04 6.21 2.60
C VAL A 100 12.94 6.08 4.13
N TYR A 101 11.75 6.29 4.71
CA TYR A 101 11.52 6.08 6.13
C TYR A 101 11.81 4.63 6.56
N THR A 102 11.42 3.65 5.72
CA THR A 102 11.55 2.23 6.04
C THR A 102 12.98 1.71 5.91
N ALA A 103 13.70 2.12 4.87
CA ALA A 103 14.98 1.52 4.48
C ALA A 103 16.17 2.51 4.44
N GLY A 104 15.92 3.80 4.68
CA GLY A 104 16.93 4.86 4.62
C GLY A 104 17.22 5.38 3.20
N SER A 105 16.93 4.61 2.16
CA SER A 105 17.02 5.06 0.75
C SER A 105 16.05 4.31 -0.16
N MET A 106 15.82 4.85 -1.35
CA MET A 106 14.99 4.22 -2.39
C MET A 106 15.60 2.91 -2.86
N GLU A 107 16.93 2.88 -3.07
CA GLU A 107 17.67 1.72 -3.54
C GLU A 107 17.58 0.56 -2.52
N ALA A 108 17.84 0.84 -1.24
CA ALA A 108 17.73 -0.16 -0.19
C ALA A 108 16.29 -0.69 -0.06
N PHE A 109 15.29 0.15 -0.28
CA PHE A 109 13.90 -0.28 -0.26
C PHE A 109 13.55 -1.16 -1.46
N VAL A 110 14.05 -0.85 -2.65
CA VAL A 110 13.89 -1.68 -3.86
C VAL A 110 14.51 -3.07 -3.66
N ASP A 111 15.68 -3.15 -3.01
CA ASP A 111 16.28 -4.43 -2.65
C ASP A 111 15.35 -5.25 -1.72
N MET A 112 14.73 -4.60 -0.73
CA MET A 112 13.74 -5.26 0.13
C MET A 112 12.50 -5.73 -0.65
N MET A 113 12.00 -4.94 -1.62
CA MET A 113 10.88 -5.34 -2.48
C MET A 113 11.23 -6.58 -3.31
N ASN A 114 12.42 -6.64 -3.89
CA ASN A 114 12.88 -7.78 -4.69
C ASN A 114 13.17 -9.02 -3.83
N GLN A 115 13.68 -8.82 -2.61
CA GLN A 115 13.78 -9.90 -1.62
C GLN A 115 12.39 -10.46 -1.28
N LYS A 116 11.39 -9.60 -1.02
CA LYS A 116 10.02 -10.02 -0.75
C LYS A 116 9.42 -10.78 -1.94
N ALA A 117 9.67 -10.35 -3.18
CA ALA A 117 9.24 -11.06 -4.38
C ALA A 117 9.84 -12.49 -4.44
N ALA A 118 11.11 -12.64 -4.05
CA ALA A 118 11.76 -13.96 -3.96
C ALA A 118 11.15 -14.82 -2.83
N GLU A 119 10.86 -14.24 -1.66
CA GLU A 119 10.20 -14.93 -0.53
C GLU A 119 8.79 -15.41 -0.90
N LEU A 120 8.05 -14.63 -1.70
CA LEU A 120 6.74 -15.02 -2.23
C LEU A 120 6.80 -16.02 -3.38
N GLY A 121 8.00 -16.40 -3.83
CA GLY A 121 8.21 -17.34 -4.93
C GLY A 121 7.95 -16.78 -6.33
N ILE A 122 7.89 -15.47 -6.48
CA ILE A 122 7.57 -14.77 -7.74
C ILE A 122 8.77 -14.00 -8.34
N GLY A 123 9.95 -14.07 -7.73
CA GLY A 123 11.14 -13.32 -8.16
C GLY A 123 11.69 -13.67 -9.55
N GLN A 124 11.18 -14.73 -10.19
CA GLN A 124 11.57 -15.08 -11.57
C GLN A 124 10.74 -14.31 -12.63
N THR A 125 9.57 -13.81 -12.26
CA THR A 125 8.59 -13.17 -13.15
C THR A 125 8.17 -11.78 -12.71
N THR A 126 8.66 -11.34 -11.54
CA THR A 126 8.42 -10.01 -10.98
C THR A 126 9.74 -9.39 -10.54
N HIS A 127 9.96 -8.14 -10.93
CA HIS A 127 11.07 -7.32 -10.48
C HIS A 127 10.61 -5.86 -10.30
N PHE A 128 11.10 -5.23 -9.25
CA PHE A 128 10.81 -3.84 -8.92
C PHE A 128 12.06 -2.99 -9.12
N ALA A 129 11.91 -1.87 -9.84
CA ALA A 129 12.96 -0.87 -10.05
C ALA A 129 12.73 0.39 -9.20
N ASN A 130 11.51 0.60 -8.71
CA ASN A 130 11.16 1.70 -7.82
C ASN A 130 9.89 1.38 -7.02
N PRO A 131 9.68 1.98 -5.83
CA PRO A 131 8.50 1.73 -5.00
C PRO A 131 7.27 2.54 -5.42
N VAL A 132 7.42 3.52 -6.30
CA VAL A 132 6.32 4.41 -6.72
C VAL A 132 5.51 3.80 -7.86
N GLY A 133 6.13 2.94 -8.68
CA GLY A 133 5.50 2.30 -9.83
C GLY A 133 5.44 3.19 -11.06
N ILE A 134 6.37 4.15 -11.18
CA ILE A 134 6.65 4.82 -12.45
C ILE A 134 7.29 3.84 -13.43
N TYR A 135 7.18 4.16 -14.70
CA TYR A 135 7.75 3.28 -15.75
C TYR A 135 9.26 3.17 -15.65
N ASP A 136 9.72 1.94 -15.67
CA ASP A 136 11.10 1.52 -15.86
C ASP A 136 11.04 0.16 -16.57
N GLU A 137 11.97 -0.13 -17.50
CA GLU A 137 11.99 -1.40 -18.22
C GLU A 137 12.21 -2.60 -17.30
N ASN A 138 12.86 -2.36 -16.16
CA ASN A 138 13.11 -3.36 -15.12
C ASN A 138 11.98 -3.42 -14.06
N ASN A 139 10.91 -2.65 -14.21
CA ASN A 139 9.75 -2.68 -13.30
C ASN A 139 8.61 -3.47 -13.95
N TYR A 140 8.61 -4.79 -13.77
CA TYR A 140 7.65 -5.71 -14.41
C TYR A 140 7.08 -6.73 -13.44
N SER A 141 5.90 -7.25 -13.76
CA SER A 141 5.22 -8.31 -13.03
C SER A 141 4.23 -9.03 -13.96
N THR A 142 3.60 -10.08 -13.44
CA THR A 142 2.47 -10.76 -14.10
C THR A 142 1.17 -10.53 -13.33
N ALA A 143 0.02 -10.80 -13.97
CA ALA A 143 -1.26 -10.74 -13.29
C ALA A 143 -1.33 -11.75 -12.12
N TYR A 144 -0.74 -12.93 -12.29
CA TYR A 144 -0.66 -13.94 -11.25
C TYR A 144 0.17 -13.46 -10.05
N ASP A 145 1.35 -12.89 -10.30
CA ASP A 145 2.24 -12.42 -9.23
C ASP A 145 1.62 -11.26 -8.46
N MET A 146 0.92 -10.37 -9.16
CA MET A 146 0.16 -9.30 -8.52
C MET A 146 -0.98 -9.84 -7.63
N ALA A 147 -1.59 -10.97 -8.00
CA ALA A 147 -2.55 -11.63 -7.12
C ALA A 147 -1.88 -12.24 -5.88
N VAL A 148 -0.70 -12.83 -6.02
CA VAL A 148 0.10 -13.35 -4.88
C VAL A 148 0.47 -12.21 -3.93
N ILE A 149 0.94 -11.07 -4.45
CA ILE A 149 1.27 -9.89 -3.65
C ILE A 149 0.02 -9.36 -2.92
N MET A 150 -1.11 -9.27 -3.61
CA MET A 150 -2.36 -8.82 -2.99
C MET A 150 -2.84 -9.78 -1.91
N GLN A 151 -2.69 -11.10 -2.12
CA GLN A 151 -3.01 -12.10 -1.11
C GLN A 151 -2.18 -11.92 0.15
N ALA A 152 -0.86 -11.73 0.01
CA ALA A 152 0.03 -11.48 1.14
C ALA A 152 -0.34 -10.18 1.87
N ALA A 153 -0.56 -9.09 1.12
CA ALA A 153 -0.95 -7.80 1.70
C ALA A 153 -2.28 -7.86 2.46
N MET A 154 -3.25 -8.65 2.02
CA MET A 154 -4.54 -8.80 2.71
C MET A 154 -4.47 -9.71 3.95
N GLN A 155 -3.34 -10.36 4.20
CA GLN A 155 -3.05 -11.11 5.44
C GLN A 155 -2.34 -10.27 6.50
N ASP A 156 -1.77 -9.14 6.11
CA ASP A 156 -1.15 -8.16 7.00
C ASP A 156 -2.19 -7.12 7.45
N ASP A 157 -2.29 -6.85 8.75
CA ASP A 157 -3.36 -6.00 9.32
C ASP A 157 -3.22 -4.53 8.90
N ILE A 158 -2.00 -4.00 8.78
CA ILE A 158 -1.75 -2.63 8.33
C ILE A 158 -2.15 -2.50 6.86
N CYS A 159 -1.66 -3.40 6.01
CA CYS A 159 -1.96 -3.41 4.59
C CYS A 159 -3.45 -3.59 4.32
N LYS A 160 -4.08 -4.55 5.01
CA LYS A 160 -5.51 -4.79 4.90
C LYS A 160 -6.32 -3.54 5.24
N THR A 161 -5.97 -2.85 6.34
CA THR A 161 -6.63 -1.62 6.75
C THR A 161 -6.55 -0.57 5.65
N VAL A 162 -5.36 -0.24 5.15
CA VAL A 162 -5.19 0.83 4.16
C VAL A 162 -5.75 0.46 2.78
N LEU A 163 -5.67 -0.81 2.37
CA LEU A 163 -6.25 -1.28 1.12
C LEU A 163 -7.78 -1.31 1.13
N SER A 164 -8.38 -1.42 2.32
CA SER A 164 -9.85 -1.49 2.51
C SER A 164 -10.49 -0.14 2.79
N ASN A 165 -9.74 0.91 3.05
CA ASN A 165 -10.30 2.24 3.27
C ASN A 165 -10.86 2.81 1.97
N HIS A 166 -12.16 3.15 1.96
CA HIS A 166 -12.81 3.88 0.86
C HIS A 166 -12.40 5.35 0.84
N THR A 167 -12.39 5.96 2.03
CA THR A 167 -11.98 7.34 2.30
C THR A 167 -11.19 7.39 3.59
N TYR A 168 -10.33 8.38 3.72
CA TYR A 168 -9.54 8.61 4.92
C TYR A 168 -9.29 10.11 5.09
N SER A 169 -9.40 10.61 6.31
CA SER A 169 -9.02 11.99 6.67
C SER A 169 -7.69 11.93 7.41
N THR A 170 -6.69 12.63 6.89
CA THR A 170 -5.36 12.69 7.52
C THR A 170 -5.42 13.46 8.84
N ALA A 171 -4.36 13.41 9.63
CA ALA A 171 -4.19 14.31 10.76
C ALA A 171 -4.14 15.76 10.27
N ALA A 172 -4.64 16.68 11.09
CA ALA A 172 -4.47 18.12 10.86
C ALA A 172 -3.01 18.51 11.13
N THR A 173 -2.45 19.32 10.24
CA THR A 173 -1.10 19.86 10.34
C THR A 173 -1.10 21.37 10.20
N PRO A 174 -0.02 22.08 10.52
CA PRO A 174 0.06 23.52 10.24
C PRO A 174 -0.13 23.85 8.74
N GLN A 175 0.27 22.96 7.84
CA GLN A 175 0.11 23.12 6.39
C GLN A 175 -1.32 22.78 5.93
N HIS A 176 -1.99 21.83 6.60
CA HIS A 176 -3.36 21.41 6.32
C HIS A 176 -4.20 21.39 7.60
N PRO A 177 -4.61 22.57 8.12
CA PRO A 177 -5.36 22.66 9.38
C PRO A 177 -6.75 22.02 9.33
N GLU A 178 -7.32 21.85 8.13
CA GLU A 178 -8.61 21.18 7.91
C GLU A 178 -8.44 19.72 7.46
N ASN A 179 -7.20 19.15 7.65
CA ASN A 179 -6.82 17.82 7.16
C ASN A 179 -7.04 17.63 5.63
N LEU A 180 -6.51 16.53 5.11
CA LEU A 180 -6.73 16.12 3.73
C LEU A 180 -7.73 14.97 3.71
N ASN A 181 -8.76 15.08 2.86
CA ASN A 181 -9.69 13.98 2.61
C ASN A 181 -9.28 13.25 1.34
N ILE A 182 -8.78 12.04 1.49
CA ILE A 182 -8.28 11.20 0.40
C ILE A 182 -9.18 9.98 0.19
N SER A 183 -9.20 9.45 -1.04
CA SER A 183 -10.12 8.38 -1.43
C SER A 183 -9.41 7.29 -2.22
N ASN A 184 -9.82 6.05 -2.01
CA ASN A 184 -9.38 4.92 -2.82
C ASN A 184 -10.07 4.98 -4.19
N LEU A 185 -9.27 5.21 -5.22
CA LEU A 185 -9.75 5.42 -6.59
C LEU A 185 -10.51 4.21 -7.18
N PHE A 186 -10.27 3.01 -6.68
CA PHE A 186 -10.98 1.82 -7.12
C PHE A 186 -12.26 1.59 -6.31
N LEU A 187 -12.14 1.55 -4.97
CA LEU A 187 -13.26 1.21 -4.10
C LEU A 187 -14.41 2.22 -4.25
N ARG A 188 -14.10 3.53 -4.36
CA ARG A 188 -15.11 4.57 -4.60
C ARG A 188 -15.84 4.47 -5.94
N ARG A 189 -15.31 3.71 -6.90
CA ARG A 189 -15.95 3.50 -8.21
C ARG A 189 -16.72 2.19 -8.31
N ILE A 190 -16.38 1.20 -7.46
CA ILE A 190 -17.03 -0.11 -7.48
C ILE A 190 -18.09 -0.27 -6.39
N GLU A 191 -18.10 0.57 -5.36
CA GLU A 191 -18.98 0.45 -4.19
C GLU A 191 -20.48 0.42 -4.52
N ASP A 192 -20.91 1.10 -5.60
CA ASP A 192 -22.30 1.10 -6.06
C ASP A 192 -22.58 0.03 -7.15
N ARG A 193 -21.62 -0.86 -7.41
CA ARG A 193 -21.72 -1.91 -8.43
C ARG A 193 -22.04 -3.25 -7.78
N MET A 194 -22.91 -4.01 -8.40
CA MET A 194 -23.24 -5.36 -7.96
C MET A 194 -22.17 -6.34 -8.42
N THR A 195 -21.53 -7.02 -7.46
CA THR A 195 -20.61 -8.13 -7.69
C THR A 195 -21.13 -9.41 -7.02
N SER A 196 -20.37 -10.49 -7.06
CA SER A 196 -20.74 -11.75 -6.38
C SER A 196 -20.65 -11.67 -4.84
N GLY A 197 -20.12 -10.55 -4.32
CA GLY A 197 -19.93 -10.30 -2.90
C GLY A 197 -19.57 -8.85 -2.63
N GLU A 198 -18.61 -8.64 -1.76
CA GLU A 198 -18.09 -7.32 -1.37
C GLU A 198 -16.61 -7.19 -1.74
N VAL A 199 -16.26 -6.15 -2.50
CA VAL A 199 -14.85 -5.83 -2.81
C VAL A 199 -14.28 -5.05 -1.65
N ILE A 200 -13.48 -5.71 -0.82
CA ILE A 200 -12.99 -5.19 0.45
C ILE A 200 -11.58 -4.61 0.41
N GLY A 201 -10.88 -4.68 -0.71
CA GLY A 201 -9.55 -4.09 -0.85
C GLY A 201 -9.16 -3.95 -2.30
N ALA A 202 -8.46 -2.87 -2.65
CA ALA A 202 -8.07 -2.67 -4.04
C ALA A 202 -6.96 -1.62 -4.23
N LYS A 203 -6.28 -1.72 -5.38
CA LYS A 203 -5.34 -0.72 -5.88
C LYS A 203 -5.40 -0.58 -7.40
N THR A 204 -5.50 0.64 -7.88
CA THR A 204 -5.34 0.99 -9.30
C THR A 204 -3.87 1.19 -9.68
N GLY A 205 -3.58 1.19 -10.97
CA GLY A 205 -2.30 1.59 -11.53
C GLY A 205 -2.47 2.09 -12.96
N PHE A 206 -1.64 3.04 -13.36
CA PHE A 206 -1.59 3.54 -14.72
C PHE A 206 -0.17 4.02 -15.05
N VAL A 207 0.34 3.56 -16.16
CA VAL A 207 1.41 4.18 -16.94
C VAL A 207 1.08 3.95 -18.41
N ASN A 208 1.60 4.78 -19.31
CA ASN A 208 1.28 4.68 -20.74
C ASN A 208 1.55 3.28 -21.32
N GLN A 209 2.59 2.60 -20.83
CA GLN A 209 3.01 1.29 -21.31
C GLN A 209 2.10 0.14 -20.85
N SER A 210 1.52 0.23 -19.65
CA SER A 210 0.65 -0.81 -19.10
C SER A 210 -0.84 -0.53 -19.28
N GLY A 211 -1.22 0.68 -19.68
CA GLY A 211 -2.61 1.12 -19.65
C GLY A 211 -3.18 1.17 -18.22
N ASN A 212 -4.49 1.17 -18.11
CA ASN A 212 -5.16 1.12 -16.80
C ASN A 212 -5.15 -0.32 -16.27
N CYS A 213 -4.65 -0.45 -15.04
CA CYS A 213 -4.50 -1.71 -14.33
C CYS A 213 -5.20 -1.62 -12.97
N ALA A 214 -5.64 -2.75 -12.46
CA ALA A 214 -6.12 -2.85 -11.09
C ALA A 214 -5.90 -4.26 -10.52
N VAL A 215 -5.77 -4.32 -9.20
CA VAL A 215 -5.90 -5.53 -8.39
C VAL A 215 -6.95 -5.25 -7.32
N SER A 216 -7.85 -6.20 -7.12
CA SER A 216 -8.86 -6.12 -6.05
C SER A 216 -9.09 -7.48 -5.39
N TYR A 217 -9.60 -7.42 -4.17
CA TYR A 217 -9.89 -8.56 -3.30
C TYR A 217 -11.36 -8.53 -2.92
N GLU A 218 -12.10 -9.59 -3.27
CA GLU A 218 -13.53 -9.73 -2.97
C GLU A 218 -13.76 -10.86 -1.98
N LYS A 219 -14.65 -10.61 -1.03
CA LYS A 219 -15.28 -11.66 -0.21
C LYS A 219 -16.66 -11.96 -0.80
N ALA A 220 -16.77 -13.08 -1.50
CA ALA A 220 -18.00 -13.49 -2.14
C ALA A 220 -19.07 -13.89 -1.09
N ALA A 221 -20.34 -13.82 -1.49
CA ALA A 221 -21.48 -14.23 -0.65
C ALA A 221 -21.41 -15.72 -0.25
N SER A 222 -20.72 -16.55 -1.04
CA SER A 222 -20.41 -17.95 -0.73
C SER A 222 -19.44 -18.15 0.43
N GLY A 223 -18.82 -17.07 0.94
CA GLY A 223 -17.75 -17.09 1.94
C GLY A 223 -16.35 -17.31 1.39
N LYS A 224 -16.22 -17.60 0.09
CA LYS A 224 -14.92 -17.69 -0.56
C LYS A 224 -14.34 -16.30 -0.82
N THR A 225 -13.04 -16.24 -0.97
CA THR A 225 -12.33 -15.01 -1.35
C THR A 225 -11.72 -15.15 -2.75
N TYR A 226 -11.78 -14.07 -3.52
CA TYR A 226 -11.25 -14.00 -4.85
C TYR A 226 -10.39 -12.77 -5.04
N ILE A 227 -9.32 -12.91 -5.81
CA ILE A 227 -8.48 -11.80 -6.23
C ILE A 227 -8.61 -11.65 -7.73
N CYS A 228 -8.94 -10.45 -8.17
CA CYS A 228 -9.02 -10.09 -9.57
C CYS A 228 -7.87 -9.14 -9.93
N VAL A 229 -7.18 -9.44 -11.02
CA VAL A 229 -6.11 -8.59 -11.58
C VAL A 229 -6.39 -8.36 -13.05
N THR A 230 -6.42 -7.10 -13.46
CA THR A 230 -6.55 -6.71 -14.86
C THR A 230 -5.48 -5.70 -15.25
N ALA A 231 -5.04 -5.74 -16.50
CA ALA A 231 -4.06 -4.81 -17.07
C ALA A 231 -4.48 -4.42 -18.49
N GLY A 232 -3.99 -3.29 -18.99
CA GLY A 232 -4.23 -2.87 -20.37
C GLY A 232 -5.63 -2.37 -20.66
N ALA A 233 -6.45 -2.05 -19.65
CA ALA A 233 -7.77 -1.49 -19.88
C ALA A 233 -7.66 -0.09 -20.50
N SER A 234 -8.57 0.25 -21.42
CA SER A 234 -8.57 1.52 -22.14
C SER A 234 -8.93 2.74 -21.26
N SER A 235 -9.57 2.49 -20.11
CA SER A 235 -9.87 3.53 -19.13
C SER A 235 -9.98 2.95 -17.72
N GLY A 236 -9.88 3.83 -16.70
CA GLY A 236 -10.10 3.43 -15.32
C GLY A 236 -11.51 2.87 -15.07
N TRP A 237 -12.54 3.33 -15.79
CA TRP A 237 -13.89 2.78 -15.71
C TRP A 237 -14.00 1.40 -16.33
N HIS A 238 -13.37 1.16 -17.48
CA HIS A 238 -13.31 -0.20 -18.06
C HIS A 238 -12.58 -1.18 -17.14
N CYS A 239 -11.60 -0.71 -16.37
CA CYS A 239 -10.97 -1.54 -15.34
C CYS A 239 -12.01 -1.99 -14.29
N ILE A 240 -12.87 -1.09 -13.81
CA ILE A 240 -13.96 -1.40 -12.87
C ILE A 240 -14.96 -2.38 -13.50
N ASP A 241 -15.42 -2.11 -14.73
CA ASP A 241 -16.39 -2.98 -15.45
C ASP A 241 -15.84 -4.40 -15.64
N ASN A 242 -14.55 -4.54 -15.96
CA ASN A 242 -13.89 -5.83 -16.08
C ASN A 242 -13.92 -6.60 -14.75
N HIS A 243 -13.62 -5.94 -13.62
CA HIS A 243 -13.66 -6.59 -12.31
C HIS A 243 -15.09 -7.00 -11.92
N VAL A 244 -16.09 -6.15 -12.16
CA VAL A 244 -17.52 -6.49 -11.96
C VAL A 244 -17.92 -7.71 -12.78
N TYR A 245 -17.54 -7.73 -14.06
CA TYR A 245 -17.83 -8.88 -14.94
C TYR A 245 -17.16 -10.17 -14.43
N LEU A 246 -15.87 -10.11 -14.09
CA LEU A 246 -15.12 -11.29 -13.65
C LEU A 246 -15.64 -11.84 -12.32
N TYR A 247 -15.96 -10.99 -11.34
CA TYR A 247 -16.54 -11.41 -10.08
C TYR A 247 -17.91 -12.06 -10.28
N ASN A 248 -18.80 -11.46 -11.09
CA ASN A 248 -20.12 -12.03 -11.36
C ASN A 248 -20.06 -13.34 -12.15
N THR A 249 -18.99 -13.55 -12.93
CA THR A 249 -18.82 -14.77 -13.73
C THR A 249 -18.20 -15.91 -12.93
N TYR A 250 -17.18 -15.62 -12.12
CA TYR A 250 -16.32 -16.62 -11.47
C TYR A 250 -16.40 -16.62 -9.94
N GLY A 251 -16.92 -15.58 -9.31
CA GLY A 251 -16.99 -15.41 -7.84
C GLY A 251 -18.16 -16.16 -7.17
N LYS A 252 -18.48 -17.37 -7.60
CA LYS A 252 -19.63 -18.17 -7.12
C LYS A 252 -19.24 -19.18 -6.06
#